data_abf9e5cb62ff268ae6238d3b4c5b1122
#
_entry.id   abf9e5cb62ff268ae6238d3b4c5b1122
#
_cell.length_a   1.000
_cell.length_b   1.000
_cell.length_c   1.000
_cell.angle_alpha   90.00
_cell.angle_beta   90.00
_cell.angle_gamma   90.00
#
_symmetry.space_group_name_H-M   'P 1'
#
loop_
_entity.id
_entity.type
_entity.pdbx_description
1 polymer ?
#
loop_
_entity_poly.entity_id
_entity_poly.type
_entity_poly.pdbx_seq_one_letter_code
_entity_poly.pdbx_strand_id
1 'polypeptide(L)'
;MRTAKTPLALALALVLAACGQSDLATPATDSAAAPDASATAADGAEAATDAERTPSDDPLDAVLAGDWRDPANVARDGWRHPRETLEFFGVGPSQAILEITPGGGWYTELLAPLPEGKGRYVGAIVDPNAVESEGGRNYYSRSNQGLRDKLAARPDIYGDVTLVEFDPKAPVFGEPGSMDVVLTFRNVHNWADGGYAEAMFRGFHEVLVPGGVLGVVEHRAPEGKGWEEVKGTGYVPVDYVIQLATEAGFVLEEQSEINANPADTKDHPNGVWMLPPSNRHDEAEREKYAAIGESDRMTLRFVKPAETAAE
;
A
#
# COMPACT_ATOMS: atom_id res chain seq x y z
N MET A 1 -4.23 -49.58 -70.49
CA MET A 1 -3.98 -50.14 -69.14
C MET A 1 -3.57 -49.00 -68.24
N ARG A 2 -4.46 -48.51 -67.39
CA ARG A 2 -4.17 -47.40 -66.46
C ARG A 2 -4.20 -48.00 -65.07
N THR A 3 -3.09 -47.96 -64.39
CA THR A 3 -2.95 -48.38 -63.00
C THR A 3 -3.24 -47.18 -62.09
N ALA A 4 -4.28 -47.35 -61.27
CA ALA A 4 -4.65 -46.38 -60.22
C ALA A 4 -3.69 -46.50 -59.03
N LYS A 5 -3.15 -45.37 -58.58
CA LYS A 5 -2.41 -45.25 -57.30
C LYS A 5 -3.33 -44.62 -56.25
N THR A 6 -3.57 -45.37 -55.18
CA THR A 6 -4.28 -44.90 -54.00
C THR A 6 -3.35 -44.05 -53.12
N PRO A 7 -3.77 -42.91 -52.61
CA PRO A 7 -2.97 -42.15 -51.63
C PRO A 7 -3.26 -42.65 -50.21
N LEU A 8 -2.21 -42.89 -49.48
CA LEU A 8 -2.15 -43.23 -48.04
C LEU A 8 -2.43 -41.93 -47.22
N ALA A 9 -3.52 -41.93 -46.49
CA ALA A 9 -3.85 -40.79 -45.59
C ALA A 9 -3.00 -40.93 -44.31
N LEU A 10 -2.11 -39.96 -44.09
CA LEU A 10 -1.35 -39.81 -42.87
C LEU A 10 -2.17 -39.01 -41.84
N ALA A 11 -2.67 -39.68 -40.83
CA ALA A 11 -3.37 -39.02 -39.73
C ALA A 11 -2.33 -38.31 -38.83
N LEU A 12 -2.33 -36.99 -38.87
CA LEU A 12 -1.52 -36.12 -37.97
C LEU A 12 -2.32 -35.92 -36.67
N ALA A 13 -1.92 -36.58 -35.60
CA ALA A 13 -2.45 -36.33 -34.26
C ALA A 13 -1.93 -34.97 -33.75
N LEU A 14 -2.79 -33.96 -33.70
CA LEU A 14 -2.52 -32.71 -32.98
C LEU A 14 -2.55 -33.01 -31.46
N VAL A 15 -1.41 -33.00 -30.85
CA VAL A 15 -1.29 -32.86 -29.38
C VAL A 15 -1.51 -31.37 -29.07
N LEU A 16 -2.66 -31.02 -28.57
CA LEU A 16 -2.92 -29.74 -27.96
C LEU A 16 -2.14 -29.69 -26.64
N ALA A 17 -0.98 -29.04 -26.65
CA ALA A 17 -0.34 -28.59 -25.45
C ALA A 17 -1.20 -27.46 -24.87
N ALA A 18 -1.87 -27.71 -23.77
CA ALA A 18 -2.52 -26.69 -22.97
C ALA A 18 -1.41 -25.82 -22.38
N CYS A 19 -1.19 -24.64 -22.98
CA CYS A 19 -0.47 -23.57 -22.32
C CYS A 19 -1.30 -23.15 -21.10
N GLY A 20 -0.80 -23.47 -19.91
CA GLY A 20 -1.33 -22.94 -18.67
C GLY A 20 -1.21 -21.41 -18.72
N GLN A 21 -2.35 -20.76 -18.72
CA GLN A 21 -2.44 -19.36 -18.42
C GLN A 21 -2.03 -19.19 -16.97
N SER A 22 -0.90 -18.51 -16.77
CA SER A 22 -0.54 -17.98 -15.48
C SER A 22 -1.57 -16.90 -15.16
N ASP A 23 -2.52 -17.21 -14.30
CA ASP A 23 -3.44 -16.22 -13.73
C ASP A 23 -2.60 -15.20 -12.98
N LEU A 24 -2.52 -14.00 -13.55
CA LEU A 24 -1.95 -12.84 -12.91
C LEU A 24 -2.67 -12.66 -11.57
N ALA A 25 -1.90 -12.66 -10.50
CA ALA A 25 -2.36 -12.51 -9.13
C ALA A 25 -3.29 -11.30 -9.02
N THR A 26 -4.53 -11.55 -8.65
CA THR A 26 -5.50 -10.51 -8.31
C THR A 26 -4.98 -9.79 -7.08
N PRO A 27 -4.86 -8.46 -7.06
CA PRO A 27 -4.47 -7.73 -5.86
C PRO A 27 -5.39 -8.09 -4.70
N ALA A 28 -4.82 -8.25 -3.51
CA ALA A 28 -5.54 -8.64 -2.31
C ALA A 28 -6.63 -7.63 -1.98
N THR A 29 -7.87 -8.09 -1.86
CA THR A 29 -8.98 -7.27 -1.39
C THR A 29 -8.82 -7.04 0.12
N ASP A 30 -8.59 -5.79 0.52
CA ASP A 30 -8.61 -5.33 1.91
C ASP A 30 -10.09 -5.08 2.33
N SER A 31 -10.91 -6.11 2.23
CA SER A 31 -12.31 -6.05 2.70
C SER A 31 -12.50 -7.08 3.81
N ALA A 32 -12.30 -6.63 5.05
CA ALA A 32 -12.65 -7.39 6.23
C ALA A 32 -14.16 -7.28 6.47
N ALA A 33 -14.88 -8.38 6.26
CA ALA A 33 -16.18 -8.57 6.92
C ALA A 33 -15.91 -8.89 8.39
N ALA A 34 -16.49 -8.11 9.31
CA ALA A 34 -16.40 -8.34 10.74
C ALA A 34 -17.08 -9.66 11.13
N PRO A 35 -16.48 -10.51 11.96
CA PRO A 35 -17.19 -11.55 12.67
C PRO A 35 -17.76 -11.01 13.96
N ASP A 36 -19.02 -11.36 14.20
CA ASP A 36 -19.76 -11.19 15.44
C ASP A 36 -19.04 -11.96 16.57
N ALA A 37 -18.46 -11.25 17.53
CA ALA A 37 -17.77 -11.84 18.67
C ALA A 37 -18.58 -11.59 19.95
N SER A 38 -19.44 -12.54 20.27
CA SER A 38 -19.96 -12.73 21.63
C SER A 38 -18.96 -13.59 22.40
N ALA A 39 -18.15 -12.99 23.26
CA ALA A 39 -17.31 -13.71 24.22
C ALA A 39 -17.43 -13.07 25.59
N THR A 40 -17.85 -13.91 26.53
CA THR A 40 -18.07 -13.69 27.95
C THR A 40 -16.81 -13.21 28.67
N ALA A 41 -17.03 -12.20 29.54
CA ALA A 41 -16.07 -11.62 30.47
C ALA A 41 -15.49 -12.63 31.47
N ALA A 42 -14.21 -12.52 31.73
CA ALA A 42 -13.54 -12.97 32.94
C ALA A 42 -12.85 -11.78 33.61
N ASP A 43 -13.18 -11.63 34.86
CA ASP A 43 -12.89 -10.61 35.85
C ASP A 43 -11.38 -10.46 36.17
N GLY A 44 -10.93 -9.23 36.37
CA GLY A 44 -9.73 -8.92 37.13
C GLY A 44 -8.58 -8.19 36.43
N ALA A 45 -8.74 -6.89 36.18
CA ALA A 45 -7.61 -5.97 36.07
C ALA A 45 -8.00 -4.62 36.69
N GLU A 46 -7.20 -4.17 37.66
CA GLU A 46 -7.34 -2.89 38.35
C GLU A 46 -7.44 -1.74 37.37
N ALA A 47 -8.44 -0.88 37.57
CA ALA A 47 -8.62 0.37 36.85
C ALA A 47 -7.43 1.29 37.10
N ALA A 48 -6.56 1.44 36.08
CA ALA A 48 -5.69 2.60 36.00
C ALA A 48 -6.62 3.83 35.86
N THR A 49 -6.51 4.73 36.81
CA THR A 49 -7.24 6.01 36.85
C THR A 49 -7.01 6.74 35.53
N ASP A 50 -8.11 7.02 34.87
CA ASP A 50 -8.19 7.90 33.70
C ASP A 50 -7.67 9.30 34.12
N ALA A 51 -6.38 9.51 33.91
CA ALA A 51 -5.79 10.82 34.04
C ALA A 51 -6.37 11.64 32.89
N GLU A 52 -7.20 12.61 33.23
CA GLU A 52 -7.78 13.62 32.36
C GLU A 52 -6.67 14.18 31.45
N ARG A 53 -6.55 13.60 30.24
CA ARG A 53 -5.55 13.99 29.26
C ARG A 53 -5.99 15.36 28.74
N THR A 54 -5.28 16.43 29.14
CA THR A 54 -5.46 17.73 28.49
C THR A 54 -5.36 17.54 26.98
N PRO A 55 -6.27 18.13 26.19
CA PRO A 55 -6.13 18.09 24.73
C PRO A 55 -4.72 18.54 24.35
N SER A 56 -4.00 17.71 23.63
CA SER A 56 -2.72 18.08 23.06
C SER A 56 -2.97 19.09 21.94
N ASP A 57 -2.15 20.14 21.86
CA ASP A 57 -2.16 21.09 20.74
C ASP A 57 -1.50 20.49 19.48
N ASP A 58 -1.04 19.24 19.55
CA ASP A 58 -0.44 18.54 18.42
C ASP A 58 -1.53 18.08 17.41
N PRO A 59 -1.49 18.54 16.16
CA PRO A 59 -2.46 18.14 15.12
C PRO A 59 -2.53 16.62 14.90
N LEU A 60 -1.41 15.88 15.09
CA LEU A 60 -1.41 14.41 14.99
C LEU A 60 -2.23 13.77 16.09
N ASP A 61 -2.21 14.29 17.32
CA ASP A 61 -3.08 13.79 18.41
C ASP A 61 -4.55 13.96 18.07
N ALA A 62 -4.91 15.09 17.49
CA ALA A 62 -6.29 15.38 17.11
C ALA A 62 -6.81 14.38 16.05
N VAL A 63 -6.03 14.11 15.00
CA VAL A 63 -6.46 13.16 13.96
C VAL A 63 -6.43 11.70 14.43
N LEU A 64 -5.49 11.32 15.31
CA LEU A 64 -5.42 9.99 15.89
C LEU A 64 -6.62 9.70 16.82
N ALA A 65 -7.11 10.70 17.53
CA ALA A 65 -8.28 10.60 18.40
C ALA A 65 -9.60 10.87 17.68
N GLY A 66 -9.59 11.11 16.37
CA GLY A 66 -10.76 11.49 15.59
C GLY A 66 -11.88 10.45 15.63
N ASP A 67 -13.11 10.90 15.89
CA ASP A 67 -14.32 10.05 15.97
C ASP A 67 -14.81 9.54 14.62
N TRP A 68 -14.25 10.05 13.54
CA TRP A 68 -14.50 9.62 12.16
C TRP A 68 -13.72 8.37 11.75
N ARG A 69 -12.71 7.97 12.55
CA ARG A 69 -11.89 6.80 12.27
C ARG A 69 -12.71 5.52 12.50
N ASP A 70 -12.63 4.60 11.52
CA ASP A 70 -13.26 3.29 11.64
C ASP A 70 -12.62 2.53 12.83
N PRO A 71 -13.42 2.04 13.81
CA PRO A 71 -12.91 1.26 14.94
C PRO A 71 -12.06 0.04 14.51
N ALA A 72 -12.38 -0.60 13.38
CA ALA A 72 -11.60 -1.70 12.83
C ALA A 72 -10.22 -1.23 12.33
N ASN A 73 -10.10 0.04 11.89
CA ASN A 73 -8.84 0.66 11.54
C ASN A 73 -8.04 1.06 12.78
N VAL A 74 -8.69 1.64 13.78
CA VAL A 74 -8.06 2.01 15.07
C VAL A 74 -7.47 0.78 15.78
N ALA A 75 -8.16 -0.35 15.75
CA ALA A 75 -7.67 -1.62 16.33
C ALA A 75 -6.33 -2.10 15.72
N ARG A 76 -5.92 -1.54 14.59
CA ARG A 76 -4.68 -1.89 13.89
C ARG A 76 -3.55 -0.89 14.13
N ASP A 77 -3.78 0.16 14.91
CA ASP A 77 -2.77 1.18 15.20
C ASP A 77 -1.54 0.58 15.88
N GLY A 78 -1.74 -0.40 16.78
CA GLY A 78 -0.65 -1.12 17.44
C GLY A 78 0.27 -1.93 16.51
N TRP A 79 -0.16 -2.19 15.27
CA TRP A 79 0.65 -2.81 14.23
C TRP A 79 1.24 -1.80 13.22
N ARG A 80 0.65 -0.62 13.13
CA ARG A 80 0.96 0.37 12.08
C ARG A 80 1.65 1.62 12.60
N HIS A 81 1.70 1.78 13.93
CA HIS A 81 2.40 2.86 14.60
C HIS A 81 2.22 4.22 13.89
N PRO A 82 0.95 4.67 13.70
CA PRO A 82 0.67 5.81 12.81
C PRO A 82 1.37 7.10 13.23
N ARG A 83 1.41 7.40 14.54
CA ARG A 83 2.09 8.58 15.06
C ARG A 83 3.56 8.56 14.68
N GLU A 84 4.27 7.54 15.12
CA GLU A 84 5.70 7.40 14.94
C GLU A 84 6.08 7.35 13.46
N THR A 85 5.24 6.72 12.64
CA THR A 85 5.43 6.63 11.18
C THR A 85 5.29 7.99 10.51
N LEU A 86 4.26 8.79 10.86
CA LEU A 86 4.04 10.10 10.28
C LEU A 86 5.07 11.13 10.77
N GLU A 87 5.46 11.07 12.05
CA GLU A 87 6.55 11.88 12.60
C GLU A 87 7.90 11.56 11.92
N PHE A 88 8.21 10.28 11.71
CA PHE A 88 9.42 9.85 11.00
C PHE A 88 9.48 10.40 9.57
N PHE A 89 8.36 10.46 8.87
CA PHE A 89 8.28 11.08 7.54
C PHE A 89 8.26 12.61 7.58
N GLY A 90 8.13 13.22 8.76
CA GLY A 90 8.05 14.66 8.92
C GLY A 90 6.73 15.25 8.38
N VAL A 91 5.64 14.48 8.50
CA VAL A 91 4.31 14.91 8.05
C VAL A 91 3.74 15.95 8.99
N GLY A 92 3.26 17.06 8.43
CA GLY A 92 2.67 18.16 9.21
C GLY A 92 1.53 18.88 8.49
N PRO A 93 0.76 19.71 9.21
CA PRO A 93 -0.50 20.27 8.73
C PRO A 93 -0.36 21.30 7.61
N SER A 94 0.80 21.94 7.46
CA SER A 94 1.00 22.99 6.43
C SER A 94 1.44 22.47 5.06
N GLN A 95 1.56 21.16 4.91
CA GLN A 95 2.13 20.51 3.73
C GLN A 95 1.07 20.10 2.70
N ALA A 96 1.50 20.08 1.44
CA ALA A 96 0.78 19.39 0.37
C ALA A 96 1.17 17.90 0.39
N ILE A 97 0.24 17.06 0.83
CA ILE A 97 0.43 15.62 1.06
C ILE A 97 -0.22 14.84 -0.08
N LEU A 98 0.52 13.91 -0.69
CA LEU A 98 0.03 12.98 -1.68
C LEU A 98 0.10 11.54 -1.13
N GLU A 99 -1.04 10.89 -0.96
CA GLU A 99 -1.13 9.46 -0.63
C GLU A 99 -1.34 8.65 -1.91
N ILE A 100 -0.48 7.66 -2.14
CA ILE A 100 -0.53 6.82 -3.34
C ILE A 100 -1.32 5.55 -3.07
N THR A 101 -2.36 5.32 -3.85
CA THR A 101 -3.25 4.15 -3.78
C THR A 101 -3.76 3.91 -2.35
N PRO A 102 -4.58 4.82 -1.81
CA PRO A 102 -5.09 4.77 -0.44
C PRO A 102 -5.82 3.48 -0.07
N GLY A 103 -6.32 2.72 -1.06
CA GLY A 103 -7.12 1.53 -0.86
C GLY A 103 -8.41 1.82 -0.09
N GLY A 104 -8.64 1.14 1.03
CA GLY A 104 -9.78 1.39 1.91
C GLY A 104 -9.67 2.65 2.77
N GLY A 105 -8.60 3.45 2.62
CA GLY A 105 -8.43 4.76 3.26
C GLY A 105 -7.98 4.70 4.72
N TRP A 106 -7.16 3.72 5.10
CA TRP A 106 -6.69 3.62 6.48
C TRP A 106 -5.84 4.83 6.89
N TYR A 107 -4.83 5.20 6.07
CA TYR A 107 -4.05 6.42 6.30
C TYR A 107 -4.81 7.67 5.91
N THR A 108 -5.73 7.60 4.94
CA THR A 108 -6.60 8.71 4.57
C THR A 108 -7.39 9.27 5.76
N GLU A 109 -7.81 8.41 6.71
CA GLU A 109 -8.49 8.84 7.95
C GLU A 109 -7.63 9.75 8.83
N LEU A 110 -6.32 9.71 8.68
CA LEU A 110 -5.34 10.51 9.41
C LEU A 110 -4.83 11.68 8.58
N LEU A 111 -4.49 11.42 7.32
CA LEU A 111 -3.83 12.38 6.43
C LEU A 111 -4.79 13.42 5.84
N ALA A 112 -6.02 13.02 5.54
CA ALA A 112 -6.98 13.93 4.89
C ALA A 112 -7.48 15.05 5.81
N PRO A 113 -7.76 14.82 7.10
CA PRO A 113 -8.16 15.88 8.02
C PRO A 113 -6.99 16.64 8.67
N LEU A 114 -5.73 16.22 8.43
CA LEU A 114 -4.55 16.85 9.02
C LEU A 114 -4.21 18.24 8.45
N PRO A 115 -4.35 18.52 7.12
CA PRO A 115 -3.93 19.78 6.55
C PRO A 115 -4.68 20.99 7.08
N GLU A 116 -3.93 22.06 7.35
CA GLU A 116 -4.44 23.37 7.80
C GLU A 116 -3.85 24.50 6.96
N GLY A 117 -4.56 25.62 6.89
CA GLY A 117 -4.07 26.83 6.25
C GLY A 117 -3.79 26.65 4.75
N LYS A 118 -2.53 26.45 4.37
CA LYS A 118 -2.09 26.20 2.99
C LYS A 118 -1.88 24.72 2.68
N GLY A 119 -1.94 23.87 3.70
CA GLY A 119 -1.84 22.44 3.54
C GLY A 119 -3.01 21.87 2.72
N ARG A 120 -2.77 20.75 2.07
CA ARG A 120 -3.81 20.02 1.35
C ARG A 120 -3.49 18.55 1.29
N TYR A 121 -4.53 17.74 1.16
CA TYR A 121 -4.40 16.29 0.92
C TYR A 121 -4.89 15.96 -0.50
N VAL A 122 -4.11 15.11 -1.17
CA VAL A 122 -4.45 14.52 -2.46
C VAL A 122 -4.32 13.01 -2.37
N GLY A 123 -5.36 12.29 -2.72
CA GLY A 123 -5.33 10.83 -2.87
C GLY A 123 -5.15 10.45 -4.34
N ALA A 124 -4.07 9.76 -4.68
CA ALA A 124 -3.88 9.24 -6.04
C ALA A 124 -4.45 7.82 -6.14
N ILE A 125 -5.44 7.62 -6.99
CA ILE A 125 -6.12 6.36 -7.22
C ILE A 125 -5.86 5.86 -8.64
N VAL A 126 -5.73 4.55 -8.83
CA VAL A 126 -5.48 3.97 -10.15
C VAL A 126 -6.71 4.15 -11.04
N ASP A 127 -6.52 4.67 -12.27
CA ASP A 127 -7.59 4.67 -13.28
C ASP A 127 -7.91 3.21 -13.70
N PRO A 128 -9.11 2.70 -13.43
CA PRO A 128 -9.46 1.34 -13.81
C PRO A 128 -9.38 1.11 -15.33
N ASN A 129 -9.55 2.16 -16.16
CA ASN A 129 -9.48 2.05 -17.61
C ASN A 129 -8.05 1.86 -18.12
N ALA A 130 -7.04 2.26 -17.35
CA ALA A 130 -5.63 2.04 -17.66
C ALA A 130 -5.17 0.60 -17.33
N VAL A 131 -6.01 -0.21 -16.66
CA VAL A 131 -5.66 -1.57 -16.24
C VAL A 131 -6.09 -2.58 -17.28
N GLU A 132 -5.15 -3.42 -17.78
CA GLU A 132 -5.42 -4.37 -18.87
C GLU A 132 -6.31 -5.54 -18.45
N SER A 133 -6.10 -6.10 -17.26
CA SER A 133 -6.87 -7.26 -16.79
C SER A 133 -8.25 -6.87 -16.30
N GLU A 134 -9.26 -7.67 -16.64
CA GLU A 134 -10.64 -7.47 -16.16
C GLU A 134 -10.72 -7.55 -14.63
N GLY A 135 -10.00 -8.49 -14.01
CA GLY A 135 -9.95 -8.64 -12.57
C GLY A 135 -9.39 -7.39 -11.88
N GLY A 136 -8.30 -6.83 -12.43
CA GLY A 136 -7.71 -5.58 -11.94
C GLY A 136 -8.64 -4.38 -12.12
N ARG A 137 -9.27 -4.22 -13.29
CA ARG A 137 -10.29 -3.16 -13.51
C ARG A 137 -11.40 -3.23 -12.47
N ASN A 138 -11.95 -4.41 -12.28
CA ASN A 138 -13.02 -4.63 -11.30
C ASN A 138 -12.58 -4.36 -9.87
N TYR A 139 -11.33 -4.71 -9.53
CA TYR A 139 -10.74 -4.42 -8.23
C TYR A 139 -10.64 -2.91 -8.00
N TYR A 140 -9.94 -2.18 -8.89
CA TYR A 140 -9.74 -0.74 -8.70
C TYR A 140 -11.06 0.04 -8.79
N SER A 141 -12.01 -0.35 -9.66
CA SER A 141 -13.35 0.27 -9.69
C SER A 141 -14.06 0.17 -8.34
N ARG A 142 -14.05 -1.02 -7.70
CA ARG A 142 -14.67 -1.21 -6.38
C ARG A 142 -13.92 -0.47 -5.28
N SER A 143 -12.59 -0.57 -5.26
CA SER A 143 -11.74 0.10 -4.27
C SER A 143 -11.92 1.62 -4.32
N ASN A 144 -11.85 2.20 -5.52
CA ASN A 144 -12.03 3.62 -5.72
C ASN A 144 -13.44 4.09 -5.32
N GLN A 145 -14.47 3.31 -5.66
CA GLN A 145 -15.84 3.63 -5.27
C GLN A 145 -15.99 3.59 -3.74
N GLY A 146 -15.45 2.56 -3.08
CA GLY A 146 -15.49 2.46 -1.61
C GLY A 146 -14.80 3.64 -0.92
N LEU A 147 -13.65 4.10 -1.45
CA LEU A 147 -12.99 5.30 -0.94
C LEU A 147 -13.85 6.56 -1.15
N ARG A 148 -14.43 6.74 -2.35
CA ARG A 148 -15.33 7.89 -2.63
C ARG A 148 -16.55 7.89 -1.70
N ASP A 149 -17.16 6.73 -1.46
CA ASP A 149 -18.29 6.58 -0.55
C ASP A 149 -17.91 6.94 0.89
N LYS A 150 -16.74 6.49 1.35
CA LYS A 150 -16.18 6.86 2.67
C LYS A 150 -16.02 8.38 2.81
N LEU A 151 -15.40 9.03 1.84
CA LEU A 151 -15.18 10.47 1.85
C LEU A 151 -16.51 11.24 1.82
N ALA A 152 -17.45 10.80 0.99
CA ALA A 152 -18.77 11.40 0.86
C ALA A 152 -19.65 11.24 2.12
N ALA A 153 -19.40 10.22 2.93
CA ALA A 153 -20.14 9.98 4.17
C ALA A 153 -19.85 11.02 5.28
N ARG A 154 -18.67 11.65 5.24
CA ARG A 154 -18.23 12.67 6.22
C ARG A 154 -17.66 13.90 5.52
N PRO A 155 -18.51 14.68 4.82
CA PRO A 155 -18.04 15.88 4.11
C PRO A 155 -17.54 16.98 5.07
N ASP A 156 -17.95 16.94 6.34
CA ASP A 156 -17.43 17.78 7.41
C ASP A 156 -15.95 17.54 7.73
N ILE A 157 -15.45 16.32 7.46
CA ILE A 157 -14.05 15.89 7.68
C ILE A 157 -13.25 15.88 6.37
N TYR A 158 -13.87 15.43 5.28
CA TYR A 158 -13.18 15.11 4.02
C TYR A 158 -13.58 16.02 2.85
N GLY A 159 -14.29 17.13 3.14
CA GLY A 159 -14.83 17.99 2.08
C GLY A 159 -13.78 18.59 1.13
N ASP A 160 -12.57 18.81 1.60
CA ASP A 160 -11.46 19.40 0.84
C ASP A 160 -10.52 18.36 0.19
N VAL A 161 -10.88 17.06 0.25
CA VAL A 161 -10.08 16.00 -0.36
C VAL A 161 -10.14 16.06 -1.88
N THR A 162 -8.97 16.06 -2.51
CA THR A 162 -8.83 15.90 -3.95
C THR A 162 -8.43 14.47 -4.30
N LEU A 163 -9.14 13.84 -5.24
CA LEU A 163 -8.73 12.54 -5.80
C LEU A 163 -8.24 12.75 -7.24
N VAL A 164 -7.04 12.23 -7.54
CA VAL A 164 -6.50 12.19 -8.90
C VAL A 164 -6.44 10.74 -9.39
N GLU A 165 -6.91 10.49 -10.60
CA GLU A 165 -6.78 9.18 -11.25
C GLU A 165 -5.50 9.14 -12.09
N PHE A 166 -4.74 8.04 -12.02
CA PHE A 166 -3.49 7.89 -12.75
C PHE A 166 -3.37 6.54 -13.46
N ASP A 167 -2.63 6.53 -14.59
CA ASP A 167 -2.17 5.32 -15.24
C ASP A 167 -0.86 4.82 -14.56
N PRO A 168 -0.82 3.62 -13.98
CA PRO A 168 0.39 3.11 -13.32
C PRO A 168 1.62 3.00 -14.22
N LYS A 169 1.42 2.86 -15.55
CA LYS A 169 2.51 2.75 -16.52
C LYS A 169 3.09 4.11 -16.95
N ALA A 170 2.31 5.17 -16.80
CA ALA A 170 2.68 6.53 -17.14
C ALA A 170 2.07 7.52 -16.10
N PRO A 171 2.45 7.39 -14.82
CA PRO A 171 1.78 8.11 -13.74
C PRO A 171 2.06 9.60 -13.81
N VAL A 172 0.98 10.40 -13.69
CA VAL A 172 1.01 11.85 -13.50
C VAL A 172 0.16 12.14 -12.25
N PHE A 173 0.80 12.68 -11.22
CA PHE A 173 0.15 12.91 -9.91
C PHE A 173 -0.24 14.36 -9.66
N GLY A 174 0.07 15.25 -10.56
CA GLY A 174 -0.17 16.69 -10.50
C GLY A 174 0.90 17.48 -11.24
N GLU A 175 0.91 18.80 -11.05
CA GLU A 175 1.96 19.64 -11.59
C GLU A 175 3.33 19.31 -10.97
N PRO A 176 4.42 19.35 -11.73
CA PRO A 176 5.75 19.16 -11.19
C PRO A 176 6.06 20.10 -10.01
N GLY A 177 6.66 19.55 -8.95
CA GLY A 177 7.01 20.34 -7.78
C GLY A 177 5.81 20.92 -7.02
N SER A 178 4.68 20.23 -7.01
CA SER A 178 3.45 20.69 -6.35
C SER A 178 3.15 20.02 -5.01
N MET A 179 3.94 19.02 -4.60
CA MET A 179 3.76 18.27 -3.34
C MET A 179 4.99 18.37 -2.45
N ASP A 180 4.77 18.52 -1.15
CA ASP A 180 5.85 18.52 -0.15
C ASP A 180 6.19 17.10 0.31
N VAL A 181 5.17 16.22 0.38
CA VAL A 181 5.31 14.84 0.85
C VAL A 181 4.52 13.90 -0.05
N VAL A 182 5.16 12.80 -0.46
CA VAL A 182 4.53 11.64 -1.11
C VAL A 182 4.63 10.45 -0.19
N LEU A 183 3.51 9.77 0.07
CA LEU A 183 3.44 8.63 0.96
C LEU A 183 2.87 7.41 0.24
N THR A 184 3.50 6.26 0.45
CA THR A 184 2.98 4.99 -0.05
C THR A 184 3.11 3.90 1.01
N PHE A 185 2.05 3.11 1.14
CA PHE A 185 1.93 2.09 2.17
C PHE A 185 1.55 0.74 1.55
N ARG A 186 2.51 -0.18 1.43
CA ARG A 186 2.32 -1.56 0.95
C ARG A 186 1.79 -1.63 -0.50
N ASN A 187 2.42 -0.88 -1.39
CA ASN A 187 2.04 -0.85 -2.81
C ASN A 187 3.20 -1.21 -3.76
N VAL A 188 4.46 -1.08 -3.32
CA VAL A 188 5.63 -1.28 -4.19
C VAL A 188 5.64 -2.67 -4.81
N HIS A 189 5.28 -3.72 -4.03
CA HIS A 189 5.19 -5.09 -4.54
C HIS A 189 4.25 -5.22 -5.74
N ASN A 190 3.10 -4.52 -5.75
CA ASN A 190 2.16 -4.54 -6.87
C ASN A 190 2.76 -3.90 -8.12
N TRP A 191 3.48 -2.80 -7.95
CA TRP A 191 4.12 -2.10 -9.07
C TRP A 191 5.31 -2.87 -9.62
N ALA A 192 6.08 -3.52 -8.75
CA ALA A 192 7.21 -4.35 -9.13
C ALA A 192 6.74 -5.62 -9.87
N ASP A 193 5.71 -6.30 -9.38
CA ASP A 193 5.09 -7.45 -10.07
C ASP A 193 4.51 -7.04 -11.43
N GLY A 194 3.95 -5.84 -11.53
CA GLY A 194 3.39 -5.28 -12.74
C GLY A 194 4.43 -4.72 -13.74
N GLY A 195 5.69 -4.58 -13.32
CA GLY A 195 6.78 -4.07 -14.17
C GLY A 195 6.73 -2.55 -14.41
N TYR A 196 6.09 -1.78 -13.53
CA TYR A 196 6.00 -0.31 -13.64
C TYR A 196 6.49 0.45 -12.39
N ALA A 197 7.16 -0.23 -11.45
CA ALA A 197 7.69 0.41 -10.24
C ALA A 197 8.62 1.60 -10.55
N GLU A 198 9.51 1.48 -11.53
CA GLU A 198 10.39 2.58 -11.96
C GLU A 198 9.61 3.82 -12.42
N ALA A 199 8.51 3.62 -13.18
CA ALA A 199 7.68 4.72 -13.64
C ALA A 199 7.01 5.43 -12.46
N MET A 200 6.51 4.66 -11.47
CA MET A 200 5.93 5.20 -10.24
C MET A 200 6.93 6.08 -9.49
N PHE A 201 8.14 5.57 -9.22
CA PHE A 201 9.17 6.35 -8.50
C PHE A 201 9.61 7.61 -9.25
N ARG A 202 9.71 7.57 -10.59
CA ARG A 202 9.95 8.79 -11.41
C ARG A 202 8.81 9.80 -11.26
N GLY A 203 7.55 9.36 -11.29
CA GLY A 203 6.41 10.22 -11.08
C GLY A 203 6.37 10.86 -9.67
N PHE A 204 6.78 10.12 -8.64
CA PHE A 204 6.93 10.68 -7.28
C PHE A 204 8.00 11.77 -7.23
N HIS A 205 9.14 11.51 -7.90
CA HIS A 205 10.20 12.52 -7.96
C HIS A 205 9.76 13.77 -8.72
N GLU A 206 9.02 13.62 -9.80
CA GLU A 206 8.51 14.75 -10.60
C GLU A 206 7.57 15.65 -9.80
N VAL A 207 6.60 15.06 -9.09
CA VAL A 207 5.57 15.83 -8.38
C VAL A 207 6.06 16.50 -7.09
N LEU A 208 7.14 16.00 -6.49
CA LEU A 208 7.73 16.57 -5.28
C LEU A 208 8.50 17.87 -5.56
N VAL A 209 8.40 18.81 -4.62
CA VAL A 209 9.31 19.98 -4.57
C VAL A 209 10.75 19.54 -4.31
N PRO A 210 11.77 20.33 -4.70
CA PRO A 210 13.14 20.12 -4.18
C PRO A 210 13.15 20.19 -2.65
N GLY A 211 13.78 19.21 -2.00
CA GLY A 211 13.73 19.01 -0.53
C GLY A 211 12.48 18.24 -0.05
N GLY A 212 11.54 17.91 -0.94
CA GLY A 212 10.35 17.14 -0.59
C GLY A 212 10.66 15.70 -0.24
N VAL A 213 9.77 15.09 0.55
CA VAL A 213 9.95 13.75 1.15
C VAL A 213 9.13 12.70 0.43
N LEU A 214 9.74 11.55 0.14
CA LEU A 214 9.06 10.31 -0.19
C LEU A 214 9.14 9.35 1.00
N GLY A 215 7.98 9.03 1.60
CA GLY A 215 7.83 8.04 2.66
C GLY A 215 7.32 6.71 2.10
N VAL A 216 8.06 5.63 2.37
CA VAL A 216 7.71 4.28 1.91
C VAL A 216 7.61 3.33 3.09
N VAL A 217 6.45 2.71 3.29
CA VAL A 217 6.27 1.55 4.14
C VAL A 217 5.92 0.36 3.26
N GLU A 218 6.73 -0.72 3.31
CA GLU A 218 6.49 -1.89 2.47
C GLU A 218 6.82 -3.20 3.19
N HIS A 219 6.17 -4.29 2.80
CA HIS A 219 6.44 -5.64 3.31
C HIS A 219 7.88 -6.04 3.02
N ARG A 220 8.67 -6.25 4.06
CA ARG A 220 10.11 -6.48 3.97
C ARG A 220 10.43 -7.94 3.72
N ALA A 221 11.11 -8.24 2.61
CA ALA A 221 11.61 -9.58 2.30
C ALA A 221 12.64 -10.08 3.32
N PRO A 222 12.89 -11.40 3.40
CA PRO A 222 14.02 -11.95 4.15
C PRO A 222 15.35 -11.35 3.68
N GLU A 223 16.26 -11.13 4.63
CA GLU A 223 17.60 -10.61 4.33
C GLU A 223 18.35 -11.50 3.32
N GLY A 224 19.07 -10.87 2.39
CA GLY A 224 19.87 -11.54 1.37
C GLY A 224 19.07 -12.10 0.18
N LYS A 225 17.74 -11.93 0.16
CA LYS A 225 16.91 -12.32 -0.98
C LYS A 225 16.83 -11.21 -2.02
N GLY A 226 17.00 -11.57 -3.30
CA GLY A 226 16.77 -10.66 -4.43
C GLY A 226 15.30 -10.63 -4.85
N TRP A 227 14.93 -9.61 -5.65
CA TRP A 227 13.55 -9.44 -6.13
C TRP A 227 13.00 -10.68 -6.84
N GLU A 228 13.76 -11.28 -7.76
CA GLU A 228 13.32 -12.45 -8.52
C GLU A 228 13.06 -13.70 -7.66
N GLU A 229 13.64 -13.76 -6.45
CA GLU A 229 13.42 -14.87 -5.52
C GLU A 229 12.13 -14.74 -4.71
N VAL A 230 11.66 -13.49 -4.51
CA VAL A 230 10.49 -13.18 -3.67
C VAL A 230 9.29 -12.67 -4.47
N LYS A 231 9.44 -12.49 -5.76
CA LYS A 231 8.40 -12.03 -6.66
C LYS A 231 7.11 -12.85 -6.50
N GLY A 232 5.97 -12.17 -6.45
CA GLY A 232 4.66 -12.80 -6.26
C GLY A 232 4.36 -13.23 -4.82
N THR A 233 5.24 -12.96 -3.84
CA THR A 233 4.98 -13.25 -2.41
C THR A 233 4.44 -12.05 -1.65
N GLY A 234 4.46 -10.87 -2.26
CA GLY A 234 4.13 -9.57 -1.64
C GLY A 234 5.24 -8.99 -0.78
N TYR A 235 6.34 -9.70 -0.54
CA TYR A 235 7.52 -9.17 0.12
C TYR A 235 8.49 -8.53 -0.87
N VAL A 236 9.14 -7.42 -0.47
CA VAL A 236 10.07 -6.66 -1.31
C VAL A 236 11.42 -6.54 -0.58
N PRO A 237 12.56 -6.78 -1.26
CA PRO A 237 13.88 -6.51 -0.68
C PRO A 237 14.08 -5.02 -0.43
N VAL A 238 14.68 -4.67 0.71
CA VAL A 238 15.00 -3.27 1.06
C VAL A 238 15.87 -2.62 -0.02
N ASP A 239 16.94 -3.32 -0.44
CA ASP A 239 17.88 -2.82 -1.45
C ASP A 239 17.21 -2.55 -2.80
N TYR A 240 16.18 -3.33 -3.16
CA TYR A 240 15.42 -3.11 -4.39
C TYR A 240 14.60 -1.81 -4.33
N VAL A 241 13.97 -1.50 -3.20
CA VAL A 241 13.25 -0.23 -3.02
C VAL A 241 14.22 0.95 -3.04
N ILE A 242 15.39 0.82 -2.36
CA ILE A 242 16.44 1.83 -2.37
C ILE A 242 16.95 2.07 -3.80
N GLN A 243 17.17 1.01 -4.57
CA GLN A 243 17.58 1.10 -5.97
C GLN A 243 16.56 1.88 -6.80
N LEU A 244 15.26 1.50 -6.75
CA LEU A 244 14.19 2.20 -7.48
C LEU A 244 14.14 3.70 -7.16
N ALA A 245 14.25 4.05 -5.88
CA ALA A 245 14.25 5.43 -5.45
C ALA A 245 15.50 6.19 -5.94
N THR A 246 16.68 5.59 -5.80
CA THR A 246 17.95 6.20 -6.22
C THR A 246 18.01 6.41 -7.74
N GLU A 247 17.56 5.44 -8.53
CA GLU A 247 17.47 5.55 -9.99
C GLU A 247 16.48 6.62 -10.44
N ALA A 248 15.45 6.91 -9.64
CA ALA A 248 14.53 8.02 -9.86
C ALA A 248 15.09 9.39 -9.42
N GLY A 249 16.26 9.43 -8.77
CA GLY A 249 16.94 10.66 -8.34
C GLY A 249 16.76 11.01 -6.86
N PHE A 250 16.17 10.15 -6.05
CA PHE A 250 16.08 10.33 -4.61
C PHE A 250 17.37 9.98 -3.87
N VAL A 251 17.53 10.56 -2.68
CA VAL A 251 18.56 10.16 -1.71
C VAL A 251 17.87 9.52 -0.52
N LEU A 252 18.33 8.34 -0.13
CA LEU A 252 17.90 7.72 1.14
C LEU A 252 18.45 8.57 2.29
N GLU A 253 17.56 9.10 3.11
CA GLU A 253 17.95 9.92 4.28
C GLU A 253 17.97 9.07 5.54
N GLU A 254 16.94 8.23 5.75
CA GLU A 254 16.82 7.45 6.99
C GLU A 254 16.00 6.17 6.77
N GLN A 255 16.25 5.16 7.61
CA GLN A 255 15.50 3.92 7.71
C GLN A 255 15.06 3.72 9.17
N SER A 256 13.87 3.12 9.36
CA SER A 256 13.35 2.87 10.71
C SER A 256 12.75 1.48 10.84
N GLU A 257 12.84 0.94 12.05
CA GLU A 257 12.24 -0.33 12.46
C GLU A 257 10.85 -0.13 13.12
N ILE A 258 10.26 1.06 13.02
CA ILE A 258 8.94 1.40 13.61
C ILE A 258 7.87 0.35 13.26
N ASN A 259 7.86 -0.11 12.01
CA ASN A 259 6.87 -1.07 11.50
C ASN A 259 7.44 -2.50 11.39
N ALA A 260 8.54 -2.81 12.06
CA ALA A 260 9.10 -4.15 12.09
C ALA A 260 8.25 -5.12 12.90
N ASN A 261 8.13 -6.35 12.43
CA ASN A 261 7.52 -7.45 13.17
C ASN A 261 8.39 -8.70 13.09
N PRO A 262 9.22 -8.97 14.09
CA PRO A 262 10.11 -10.13 14.10
C PRO A 262 9.37 -11.49 14.20
N ALA A 263 8.06 -11.50 14.50
CA ALA A 263 7.25 -12.71 14.48
C ALA A 263 6.89 -13.16 13.07
N ASP A 264 6.97 -12.26 12.06
CA ASP A 264 6.76 -12.59 10.67
C ASP A 264 8.00 -13.28 10.08
N THR A 265 7.91 -14.60 9.87
CA THR A 265 9.01 -15.42 9.33
C THR A 265 9.18 -15.29 7.81
N LYS A 266 8.22 -14.68 7.12
CA LYS A 266 8.24 -14.33 5.68
C LYS A 266 8.35 -15.53 4.72
N ASP A 267 8.14 -16.74 5.23
CA ASP A 267 8.20 -18.01 4.49
C ASP A 267 6.83 -18.69 4.31
N HIS A 268 5.76 -17.88 4.41
CA HIS A 268 4.38 -18.35 4.33
C HIS A 268 4.06 -18.89 2.92
N PRO A 269 3.35 -20.02 2.79
CA PRO A 269 3.08 -20.67 1.50
C PRO A 269 2.40 -19.78 0.45
N ASN A 270 1.56 -18.84 0.88
CA ASN A 270 0.90 -17.85 0.02
C ASN A 270 1.41 -16.42 0.29
N GLY A 271 2.68 -16.30 0.69
CA GLY A 271 3.30 -15.00 0.97
C GLY A 271 2.59 -14.22 2.07
N VAL A 272 2.75 -12.91 2.01
CA VAL A 272 2.22 -11.95 3.00
C VAL A 272 0.69 -12.02 3.17
N TRP A 273 -0.03 -12.50 2.15
CA TRP A 273 -1.50 -12.55 2.20
C TRP A 273 -2.08 -13.58 3.18
N MET A 274 -1.25 -14.45 3.76
CA MET A 274 -1.68 -15.32 4.85
C MET A 274 -1.82 -14.58 6.17
N LEU A 275 -1.16 -13.45 6.32
CA LEU A 275 -1.21 -12.60 7.52
C LEU A 275 -2.42 -11.66 7.51
N PRO A 276 -2.82 -11.13 8.69
CA PRO A 276 -3.76 -10.01 8.77
C PRO A 276 -3.30 -8.79 7.95
N PRO A 277 -4.22 -8.06 7.34
CA PRO A 277 -5.68 -8.23 7.35
C PRO A 277 -6.20 -9.18 6.28
N SER A 278 -5.35 -9.70 5.38
CA SER A 278 -5.79 -10.49 4.23
C SER A 278 -6.31 -11.87 4.62
N ASN A 279 -5.69 -12.51 5.63
CA ASN A 279 -6.09 -13.80 6.22
C ASN A 279 -6.41 -14.89 5.17
N ARG A 280 -5.61 -14.97 4.08
CA ARG A 280 -5.80 -15.96 3.01
C ARG A 280 -5.18 -17.31 3.39
N HIS A 281 -5.68 -17.91 4.45
CA HIS A 281 -5.28 -19.19 5.01
C HIS A 281 -6.53 -20.02 5.34
N ASP A 282 -6.35 -21.31 5.61
CA ASP A 282 -7.42 -22.16 6.09
C ASP A 282 -7.86 -21.75 7.49
N GLU A 283 -9.16 -21.92 7.79
CA GLU A 283 -9.72 -21.57 9.11
C GLU A 283 -8.97 -22.26 10.26
N ALA A 284 -8.48 -23.48 10.06
CA ALA A 284 -7.70 -24.22 11.05
C ALA A 284 -6.36 -23.55 11.41
N GLU A 285 -5.85 -22.63 10.57
CA GLU A 285 -4.59 -21.92 10.79
C GLU A 285 -4.81 -20.48 11.33
N ARG A 286 -6.05 -20.07 11.52
CA ARG A 286 -6.41 -18.68 11.94
C ARG A 286 -5.63 -18.23 13.16
N GLU A 287 -5.62 -19.03 14.23
CA GLU A 287 -4.93 -18.66 15.47
C GLU A 287 -3.42 -18.48 15.27
N LYS A 288 -2.81 -19.34 14.45
CA LYS A 288 -1.38 -19.25 14.11
C LYS A 288 -1.05 -17.92 13.45
N TYR A 289 -1.80 -17.51 12.41
CA TYR A 289 -1.52 -16.27 11.68
C TYR A 289 -1.97 -15.03 12.45
N ALA A 290 -3.06 -15.11 13.21
CA ALA A 290 -3.46 -14.04 14.11
C ALA A 290 -2.41 -13.74 15.19
N ALA A 291 -1.73 -14.78 15.71
CA ALA A 291 -0.66 -14.62 16.69
C ALA A 291 0.59 -13.93 16.13
N ILE A 292 0.86 -14.03 14.83
CA ILE A 292 1.93 -13.31 14.15
C ILE A 292 1.57 -11.81 14.03
N GLY A 293 0.30 -11.52 13.72
CA GLY A 293 -0.18 -10.15 13.44
C GLY A 293 0.11 -9.70 12.01
N GLU A 294 0.19 -8.38 11.79
CA GLU A 294 0.53 -7.84 10.46
C GLU A 294 2.00 -8.13 10.12
N SER A 295 2.33 -8.12 8.83
CA SER A 295 3.67 -8.42 8.32
C SER A 295 4.78 -7.54 8.89
N ASP A 296 6.00 -8.03 8.81
CA ASP A 296 7.21 -7.23 8.98
C ASP A 296 7.37 -6.23 7.83
N ARG A 297 7.64 -4.96 8.16
CA ARG A 297 7.69 -3.87 7.17
C ARG A 297 8.90 -2.99 7.35
N MET A 298 9.59 -2.70 6.23
CA MET A 298 10.55 -1.61 6.15
C MET A 298 9.82 -0.27 6.23
N THR A 299 10.48 0.73 6.77
CA THR A 299 10.04 2.13 6.76
C THR A 299 11.22 2.98 6.30
N LEU A 300 11.11 3.58 5.10
CA LEU A 300 12.20 4.26 4.42
C LEU A 300 11.81 5.70 4.12
N ARG A 301 12.67 6.64 4.48
CA ARG A 301 12.53 8.06 4.19
C ARG A 301 13.55 8.49 3.16
N PHE A 302 13.06 8.97 2.02
CA PHE A 302 13.87 9.52 0.95
C PHE A 302 13.60 11.01 0.79
N VAL A 303 14.59 11.75 0.29
CA VAL A 303 14.47 13.18 -0.02
C VAL A 303 14.79 13.40 -1.48
N LYS A 304 14.00 14.22 -2.15
CA LYS A 304 14.37 14.80 -3.44
C LYS A 304 15.44 15.86 -3.20
N PRO A 305 16.66 15.73 -3.74
CA PRO A 305 17.71 16.71 -3.53
C PRO A 305 17.25 18.12 -3.90
N ALA A 306 17.69 19.12 -3.14
CA ALA A 306 17.56 20.50 -3.56
C ALA A 306 18.37 20.72 -4.84
N GLU A 307 17.83 21.48 -5.79
CA GLU A 307 18.62 21.90 -6.95
C GLU A 307 19.85 22.67 -6.45
N THR A 308 21.04 22.14 -6.68
CA THR A 308 22.26 22.92 -6.48
C THR A 308 22.20 24.08 -7.45
N ALA A 309 22.16 25.33 -6.91
CA ALA A 309 22.30 26.50 -7.76
C ALA A 309 23.56 26.29 -8.62
N ALA A 310 23.38 26.25 -9.94
CA ALA A 310 24.51 26.23 -10.85
C ALA A 310 25.28 27.53 -10.65
N GLU A 311 26.55 27.42 -10.16
CA GLU A 311 27.49 28.52 -10.05
C GLU A 311 27.88 29.07 -11.43
#